data_0a645cfc9204c4dd4ac91a0db07e7a02
#
_entry.id   0a645cfc9204c4dd4ac91a0db07e7a02
#
_cell.length_a   1.000
_cell.length_b   1.000
_cell.length_c   1.000
_cell.angle_alpha   90.00
_cell.angle_beta   90.00
_cell.angle_gamma   90.00
#
_symmetry.space_group_name_H-M   'P 1'
#
loop_
_entity.id
_entity.type
_entity.pdbx_description
1 polymer ?
#
loop_
_entity_poly.entity_id
_entity_poly.type
_entity_poly.pdbx_seq_one_letter_code
_entity_poly.pdbx_strand_id
1 'polypeptide(L)'
;MKKKRGVRQVKKSIIFTFILLFTFSFLYQQEQYDVIVRNVEVPVIAFRDNTFIDNLTRNDFEVLENGIPQEILAMYLVDRTEITRRDETRNFMPFTPRIFYLAFNMTDYDSNIGRAMDYFFEEVLQPQDSLTIITPEKPYVLSSKALESRPRKELAKELKKIIRKDVNTASSLYNSIIADLRRIVG
;
A
#
# COMPACT_ATOMS: atom_id res chain seq x y z
N MET A 1 -24.70 -40.40 -68.33
CA MET A 1 -24.27 -39.04 -67.90
C MET A 1 -25.01 -38.47 -66.66
N LYS A 2 -25.63 -39.25 -65.74
CA LYS A 2 -26.32 -38.71 -64.54
C LYS A 2 -25.47 -38.64 -63.24
N LYS A 3 -24.31 -39.29 -63.16
CA LYS A 3 -23.52 -39.41 -61.92
C LYS A 3 -22.73 -38.17 -61.55
N LYS A 4 -22.36 -37.29 -62.49
CA LYS A 4 -21.56 -36.08 -62.22
C LYS A 4 -22.37 -34.89 -61.61
N ARG A 5 -23.69 -34.86 -61.76
CA ARG A 5 -24.55 -33.77 -61.20
C ARG A 5 -24.75 -33.90 -59.69
N GLY A 6 -24.87 -35.11 -59.12
CA GLY A 6 -25.06 -35.33 -57.68
C GLY A 6 -23.85 -34.91 -56.85
N VAL A 7 -22.64 -35.24 -57.31
CA VAL A 7 -21.39 -34.89 -56.59
C VAL A 7 -21.16 -33.37 -56.54
N ARG A 8 -21.60 -32.66 -57.57
CA ARG A 8 -21.45 -31.19 -57.64
C ARG A 8 -22.44 -30.47 -56.73
N GLN A 9 -23.64 -31.03 -56.54
CA GLN A 9 -24.62 -30.52 -55.59
C GLN A 9 -24.22 -30.76 -54.15
N VAL A 10 -23.73 -31.92 -53.79
CA VAL A 10 -23.23 -32.26 -52.45
C VAL A 10 -22.07 -31.38 -52.05
N LYS A 11 -21.10 -31.13 -52.96
CA LYS A 11 -20.00 -30.20 -52.68
C LYS A 11 -20.47 -28.77 -52.41
N LYS A 12 -21.44 -28.29 -53.14
CA LYS A 12 -22.04 -26.94 -52.94
C LYS A 12 -22.75 -26.84 -51.56
N SER A 13 -23.48 -27.89 -51.19
CA SER A 13 -24.18 -27.97 -49.91
C SER A 13 -23.21 -27.98 -48.72
N ILE A 14 -22.11 -28.73 -48.83
CA ILE A 14 -21.06 -28.79 -47.79
C ILE A 14 -20.39 -27.42 -47.62
N ILE A 15 -20.07 -26.74 -48.72
CA ILE A 15 -19.45 -25.40 -48.67
C ILE A 15 -20.40 -24.38 -48.02
N PHE A 16 -21.69 -24.45 -48.37
CA PHE A 16 -22.70 -23.53 -47.78
C PHE A 16 -22.89 -23.78 -46.29
N THR A 17 -22.89 -25.04 -45.84
CA THR A 17 -22.96 -25.40 -44.44
C THR A 17 -21.71 -24.94 -43.68
N PHE A 18 -20.54 -25.04 -44.28
CA PHE A 18 -19.28 -24.56 -43.67
C PHE A 18 -19.25 -23.03 -43.52
N ILE A 19 -19.74 -22.29 -44.50
CA ILE A 19 -19.87 -20.84 -44.47
C ILE A 19 -20.86 -20.42 -43.38
N LEU A 20 -21.99 -21.11 -43.26
CA LEU A 20 -23.02 -20.84 -42.25
C LEU A 20 -22.48 -21.10 -40.85
N LEU A 21 -21.74 -22.16 -40.61
CA LEU A 21 -21.07 -22.46 -39.35
C LEU A 21 -20.00 -21.41 -38.98
N PHE A 22 -19.26 -20.93 -39.95
CA PHE A 22 -18.22 -19.94 -39.79
C PHE A 22 -18.80 -18.56 -39.41
N THR A 23 -19.91 -18.17 -40.05
CA THR A 23 -20.60 -16.91 -39.72
C THR A 23 -21.24 -16.95 -38.33
N PHE A 24 -21.70 -18.12 -37.86
CA PHE A 24 -22.24 -18.28 -36.52
C PHE A 24 -21.18 -18.09 -35.42
N SER A 25 -19.92 -18.43 -35.71
CA SER A 25 -18.81 -18.27 -34.74
C SER A 25 -18.47 -16.79 -34.47
N PHE A 26 -18.74 -15.89 -35.42
CA PHE A 26 -18.52 -14.45 -35.24
C PHE A 26 -19.62 -13.74 -34.45
N LEU A 27 -20.79 -14.35 -34.29
CA LEU A 27 -21.90 -13.75 -33.54
C LEU A 27 -21.80 -13.89 -32.02
N TYR A 28 -20.84 -14.68 -31.53
CA TYR A 28 -20.63 -14.92 -30.10
C TYR A 28 -19.38 -14.20 -29.54
N GLN A 29 -18.95 -13.12 -30.13
CA GLN A 29 -18.02 -12.21 -29.43
C GLN A 29 -18.83 -11.46 -28.37
N GLN A 30 -18.94 -12.04 -27.18
CA GLN A 30 -19.33 -11.31 -25.98
C GLN A 30 -18.21 -10.31 -25.68
N GLU A 31 -18.49 -9.03 -25.87
CA GLU A 31 -17.63 -7.98 -25.32
C GLU A 31 -17.69 -8.10 -23.80
N GLN A 32 -16.62 -8.63 -23.24
CA GLN A 32 -16.43 -8.65 -21.80
C GLN A 32 -16.05 -7.24 -21.36
N TYR A 33 -17.01 -6.47 -20.88
CA TYR A 33 -16.76 -5.19 -20.26
C TYR A 33 -16.21 -5.45 -18.86
N ASP A 34 -14.92 -5.26 -18.66
CA ASP A 34 -14.33 -5.20 -17.34
C ASP A 34 -14.74 -3.87 -16.69
N VAL A 35 -15.76 -3.92 -15.87
CA VAL A 35 -16.14 -2.79 -15.01
C VAL A 35 -15.13 -2.71 -13.88
N ILE A 36 -14.13 -1.84 -14.00
CA ILE A 36 -13.21 -1.54 -12.89
C ILE A 36 -13.96 -0.64 -11.91
N VAL A 37 -14.49 -1.23 -10.86
CA VAL A 37 -15.02 -0.47 -9.73
C VAL A 37 -13.83 -0.03 -8.87
N ARG A 38 -13.53 1.26 -8.86
CA ARG A 38 -12.54 1.86 -7.97
C ARG A 38 -13.24 2.30 -6.69
N ASN A 39 -12.93 1.63 -5.60
CA ASN A 39 -13.27 2.13 -4.28
C ASN A 39 -12.22 3.16 -3.85
N VAL A 40 -12.68 4.29 -3.35
CA VAL A 40 -11.82 5.31 -2.75
C VAL A 40 -11.96 5.18 -1.24
N GLU A 41 -10.84 4.92 -0.56
CA GLU A 41 -10.77 4.90 0.90
C GLU A 41 -10.24 6.25 1.38
N VAL A 42 -10.99 6.86 2.31
CA VAL A 42 -10.63 8.16 2.90
C VAL A 42 -10.40 7.95 4.39
N PRO A 43 -9.17 8.01 4.88
CA PRO A 43 -8.91 7.97 6.31
C PRO A 43 -9.36 9.27 6.97
N VAL A 44 -10.16 9.16 8.03
CA VAL A 44 -10.69 10.30 8.80
C VAL A 44 -10.38 10.10 10.27
N ILE A 45 -9.95 11.16 10.96
CA ILE A 45 -9.77 11.18 12.40
C ILE A 45 -10.65 12.33 12.94
N ALA A 46 -11.60 12.02 13.80
CA ALA A 46 -12.52 13.01 14.36
C ALA A 46 -12.22 13.28 15.83
N PHE A 47 -12.17 14.58 16.19
CA PHE A 47 -11.97 15.03 17.56
C PHE A 47 -13.02 16.06 17.95
N ARG A 48 -13.38 16.06 19.23
CA ARG A 48 -14.13 17.14 19.89
C ARG A 48 -13.39 17.49 21.19
N ASP A 49 -13.04 18.77 21.35
CA ASP A 49 -12.34 19.26 22.55
C ASP A 49 -11.11 18.39 22.91
N ASN A 50 -10.29 18.07 21.93
CA ASN A 50 -9.10 17.22 22.05
C ASN A 50 -9.38 15.74 22.42
N THR A 51 -10.65 15.31 22.42
CA THR A 51 -11.05 13.93 22.68
C THR A 51 -11.40 13.24 21.35
N PHE A 52 -10.83 12.08 21.12
CA PHE A 52 -11.13 11.26 19.95
C PHE A 52 -12.59 10.78 19.99
N ILE A 53 -13.28 10.89 18.85
CA ILE A 53 -14.67 10.45 18.71
C ILE A 53 -14.68 9.13 17.95
N ASP A 54 -15.10 8.06 18.62
CA ASP A 54 -15.12 6.69 18.07
C ASP A 54 -16.52 6.15 17.78
N ASN A 55 -17.57 6.92 18.10
CA ASN A 55 -18.96 6.49 17.98
C ASN A 55 -19.70 7.02 16.74
N LEU A 56 -19.00 7.68 15.82
CA LEU A 56 -19.57 8.16 14.56
C LEU A 56 -19.99 6.99 13.65
N THR A 57 -21.05 7.20 12.90
CA THR A 57 -21.63 6.26 11.92
C THR A 57 -21.54 6.83 10.50
N ARG A 58 -21.86 6.05 9.47
CA ARG A 58 -21.91 6.54 8.09
C ARG A 58 -22.83 7.75 7.92
N ASN A 59 -23.90 7.83 8.70
CA ASN A 59 -24.87 8.91 8.63
C ASN A 59 -24.37 10.24 9.20
N ASP A 60 -23.25 10.24 9.92
CA ASP A 60 -22.60 11.42 10.44
C ASP A 60 -21.64 12.07 9.44
N PHE A 61 -21.48 11.48 8.24
CA PHE A 61 -20.58 11.95 7.20
C PHE A 61 -21.31 12.23 5.90
N GLU A 62 -20.84 13.23 5.18
CA GLU A 62 -21.18 13.50 3.79
C GLU A 62 -19.88 13.52 2.97
N VAL A 63 -19.84 12.77 1.87
CA VAL A 63 -18.72 12.77 0.94
C VAL A 63 -19.14 13.48 -0.34
N LEU A 64 -18.35 14.46 -0.76
CA LEU A 64 -18.61 15.23 -1.98
C LEU A 64 -17.45 15.04 -2.95
N GLU A 65 -17.76 14.68 -4.21
CA GLU A 65 -16.81 14.72 -5.31
C GLU A 65 -17.21 15.83 -6.28
N ASN A 66 -16.39 16.86 -6.43
CA ASN A 66 -16.70 18.05 -7.22
C ASN A 66 -18.04 18.71 -6.85
N GLY A 67 -18.42 18.67 -5.57
CA GLY A 67 -19.68 19.21 -5.04
C GLY A 67 -20.89 18.28 -5.23
N ILE A 68 -20.70 17.09 -5.75
CA ILE A 68 -21.76 16.08 -5.94
C ILE A 68 -21.66 15.06 -4.80
N PRO A 69 -22.78 14.83 -4.04
CA PRO A 69 -22.80 13.84 -2.98
C PRO A 69 -22.49 12.42 -3.51
N GLN A 70 -21.63 11.70 -2.80
CA GLN A 70 -21.25 10.33 -3.09
C GLN A 70 -21.79 9.40 -2.00
N GLU A 71 -22.18 8.19 -2.40
CA GLU A 71 -22.65 7.17 -1.47
C GLU A 71 -21.47 6.60 -0.65
N ILE A 72 -21.59 6.60 0.67
CA ILE A 72 -20.66 5.93 1.57
C ILE A 72 -21.09 4.47 1.68
N LEU A 73 -20.36 3.57 1.04
CA LEU A 73 -20.66 2.13 1.01
C LEU A 73 -20.27 1.42 2.28
N ALA A 74 -19.19 1.88 2.94
CA ALA A 74 -18.68 1.29 4.17
C ALA A 74 -17.94 2.33 5.02
N MET A 75 -17.96 2.12 6.33
CA MET A 75 -17.15 2.84 7.30
C MET A 75 -16.59 1.84 8.33
N TYR A 76 -15.33 1.99 8.64
CA TYR A 76 -14.63 1.14 9.59
C TYR A 76 -14.00 1.98 10.67
N LEU A 77 -14.14 1.54 11.94
CA LEU A 77 -13.29 2.03 13.02
C LEU A 77 -12.07 1.13 13.10
N VAL A 78 -10.91 1.71 12.87
CA VAL A 78 -9.64 0.99 12.86
C VAL A 78 -8.80 1.47 14.03
N ASP A 79 -8.44 0.54 14.92
CA ASP A 79 -7.45 0.77 15.96
C ASP A 79 -6.15 0.07 15.53
N ARG A 80 -5.10 0.88 15.29
CA ARG A 80 -3.84 0.42 14.70
C ARG A 80 -4.06 -0.25 13.34
N THR A 81 -4.12 -1.59 13.30
CA THR A 81 -4.38 -2.40 12.09
C THR A 81 -5.61 -3.27 12.23
N GLU A 82 -6.30 -3.19 13.38
CA GLU A 82 -7.47 -4.01 13.67
C GLU A 82 -8.76 -3.23 13.42
N ILE A 83 -9.71 -3.88 12.77
CA ILE A 83 -11.04 -3.33 12.55
C ILE A 83 -11.87 -3.64 13.79
N THR A 84 -12.15 -2.61 14.61
CA THR A 84 -12.90 -2.74 15.84
C THR A 84 -14.40 -2.56 15.65
N ARG A 85 -14.82 -1.85 14.60
CA ARG A 85 -16.22 -1.68 14.21
C ARG A 85 -16.37 -1.63 12.70
N ARG A 86 -17.47 -2.22 12.19
CA ARG A 86 -17.87 -2.20 10.78
C ARG A 86 -19.28 -1.64 10.65
N ASP A 87 -19.45 -0.71 9.74
CA ASP A 87 -20.73 -0.20 9.27
C ASP A 87 -20.70 -0.21 7.74
N GLU A 88 -21.20 -1.28 7.12
CA GLU A 88 -21.03 -1.54 5.70
C GLU A 88 -22.31 -2.08 5.06
N THR A 89 -22.59 -1.66 3.83
CA THR A 89 -23.64 -2.24 2.98
C THR A 89 -23.17 -3.41 2.15
N ARG A 90 -21.84 -3.54 1.96
CA ARG A 90 -21.18 -4.63 1.25
C ARG A 90 -19.91 -5.01 1.99
N ASN A 91 -19.52 -6.28 1.89
CA ASN A 91 -18.25 -6.73 2.45
C ASN A 91 -17.08 -6.16 1.65
N PHE A 92 -16.29 -5.32 2.30
CA PHE A 92 -15.01 -4.84 1.81
C PHE A 92 -13.89 -5.31 2.72
N MET A 93 -12.70 -5.45 2.18
CA MET A 93 -11.47 -5.60 2.96
C MET A 93 -10.71 -4.26 2.93
N PRO A 94 -10.85 -3.40 3.95
CA PRO A 94 -10.12 -2.15 3.98
C PRO A 94 -8.62 -2.41 4.11
N PHE A 95 -7.82 -1.56 3.48
CA PHE A 95 -6.37 -1.60 3.61
C PHE A 95 -5.97 -0.95 4.93
N THR A 96 -5.62 -1.75 5.92
CA THR A 96 -5.22 -1.29 7.27
C THR A 96 -3.72 -1.21 7.53
N PRO A 97 -2.81 -1.78 6.71
CA PRO A 97 -1.37 -1.65 6.92
C PRO A 97 -0.91 -0.19 6.92
N ARG A 98 0.03 0.12 7.83
CA ARG A 98 0.58 1.46 7.98
C ARG A 98 1.98 1.53 7.38
N ILE A 99 2.37 2.72 6.94
CA ILE A 99 3.72 3.00 6.44
C ILE A 99 4.35 4.01 7.39
N PHE A 100 5.47 3.62 8.00
CA PHE A 100 6.23 4.48 8.91
C PHE A 100 7.50 4.98 8.25
N TYR A 101 7.78 6.27 8.45
CA TYR A 101 9.05 6.91 8.07
C TYR A 101 9.68 7.47 9.34
N LEU A 102 10.82 6.91 9.75
CA LEU A 102 11.61 7.40 10.86
C LEU A 102 12.88 8.07 10.33
N ALA A 103 12.95 9.40 10.43
CA ALA A 103 14.08 10.17 9.95
C ALA A 103 15.00 10.57 11.13
N PHE A 104 16.27 10.19 11.02
CA PHE A 104 17.33 10.47 12.00
C PHE A 104 18.31 11.50 11.42
N ASN A 105 17.86 12.75 11.31
CA ASN A 105 18.72 13.85 10.86
C ASN A 105 19.43 14.51 12.05
N MET A 106 20.48 13.85 12.55
CA MET A 106 21.23 14.28 13.73
C MET A 106 22.72 14.07 13.57
N THR A 107 23.50 14.85 14.30
CA THR A 107 24.97 14.76 14.35
C THR A 107 25.50 13.96 15.52
N ASP A 108 24.67 13.73 16.56
CA ASP A 108 25.04 12.98 17.76
C ASP A 108 24.02 11.89 18.08
N TYR A 109 24.49 10.70 18.38
CA TYR A 109 23.63 9.58 18.74
C TYR A 109 23.35 9.58 20.25
N ASP A 110 22.08 9.81 20.62
CA ASP A 110 21.60 9.68 21.99
C ASP A 110 21.13 8.24 22.29
N SER A 111 21.46 7.75 23.50
CA SER A 111 21.04 6.44 23.99
C SER A 111 19.51 6.29 24.09
N ASN A 112 18.76 7.41 24.25
CA ASN A 112 17.31 7.45 24.26
C ASN A 112 16.71 6.96 22.93
N ILE A 113 17.41 7.16 21.80
CA ILE A 113 17.02 6.63 20.50
C ILE A 113 16.92 5.10 20.57
N GLY A 114 17.89 4.45 21.24
CA GLY A 114 17.86 3.02 21.41
C GLY A 114 16.61 2.54 22.15
N ARG A 115 16.20 3.23 23.20
CA ARG A 115 14.99 2.91 23.98
C ARG A 115 13.72 3.19 23.18
N ALA A 116 13.69 4.31 22.46
CA ALA A 116 12.55 4.66 21.60
C ALA A 116 12.37 3.62 20.46
N MET A 117 13.47 3.14 19.89
CA MET A 117 13.43 2.08 18.88
C MET A 117 12.91 0.76 19.46
N ASP A 118 13.35 0.37 20.66
CA ASP A 118 12.82 -0.84 21.31
C ASP A 118 11.32 -0.72 21.54
N TYR A 119 10.85 0.37 22.11
CA TYR A 119 9.43 0.63 22.30
C TYR A 119 8.65 0.61 20.98
N PHE A 120 9.18 1.28 19.94
CA PHE A 120 8.53 1.33 18.64
C PHE A 120 8.36 -0.07 18.03
N PHE A 121 9.38 -0.93 18.11
CA PHE A 121 9.32 -2.28 17.58
C PHE A 121 8.45 -3.22 18.41
N GLU A 122 8.37 -3.04 19.72
CA GLU A 122 7.60 -3.90 20.62
C GLU A 122 6.13 -3.50 20.67
N GLU A 123 5.84 -2.19 20.78
CA GLU A 123 4.50 -1.69 21.11
C GLU A 123 3.76 -1.06 19.93
N VAL A 124 4.47 -0.49 18.95
CA VAL A 124 3.85 0.31 17.89
C VAL A 124 3.74 -0.46 16.58
N LEU A 125 4.83 -1.09 16.15
CA LEU A 125 4.95 -1.71 14.84
C LEU A 125 4.16 -3.03 14.78
N GLN A 126 3.34 -3.22 13.72
CA GLN A 126 2.60 -4.44 13.47
C GLN A 126 3.21 -5.25 12.31
N PRO A 127 2.94 -6.58 12.19
CA PRO A 127 3.54 -7.42 11.14
C PRO A 127 3.28 -6.93 9.71
N GLN A 128 2.10 -6.41 9.46
CA GLN A 128 1.67 -5.93 8.12
C GLN A 128 2.14 -4.51 7.80
N ASP A 129 2.72 -3.80 8.76
CA ASP A 129 3.26 -2.45 8.55
C ASP A 129 4.50 -2.48 7.65
N SER A 130 4.85 -1.33 7.11
CA SER A 130 6.11 -1.09 6.42
C SER A 130 6.87 0.02 7.15
N LEU A 131 8.20 -0.11 7.21
CA LEU A 131 9.05 0.85 7.89
C LEU A 131 10.19 1.28 6.97
N THR A 132 10.36 2.59 6.81
CA THR A 132 11.54 3.19 6.21
C THR A 132 12.29 4.00 7.26
N ILE A 133 13.55 3.66 7.48
CA ILE A 133 14.46 4.42 8.34
C ILE A 133 15.37 5.24 7.46
N ILE A 134 15.39 6.53 7.67
CA ILE A 134 16.23 7.49 6.92
C ILE A 134 17.33 7.96 7.88
N THR A 135 18.56 7.61 7.56
CA THR A 135 19.76 8.07 8.27
C THR A 135 20.47 9.15 7.46
N PRO A 136 21.46 9.87 8.02
CA PRO A 136 22.29 10.79 7.25
C PRO A 136 23.02 10.17 6.05
N GLU A 137 23.25 8.85 6.08
CA GLU A 137 23.95 8.14 5.01
C GLU A 137 22.99 7.66 3.90
N LYS A 138 21.89 7.01 4.28
CA LYS A 138 20.94 6.43 3.32
C LYS A 138 19.62 5.95 3.96
N PRO A 139 18.59 5.71 3.16
CA PRO A 139 17.39 5.05 3.63
C PRO A 139 17.56 3.53 3.73
N TYR A 140 16.88 2.93 4.72
CA TYR A 140 16.73 1.48 4.91
C TYR A 140 15.25 1.14 4.92
N VAL A 141 14.82 0.25 4.01
CA VAL A 141 13.41 -0.13 3.85
C VAL A 141 13.21 -1.54 4.41
N LEU A 142 12.27 -1.67 5.34
CA LEU A 142 11.79 -2.94 5.85
C LEU A 142 10.36 -3.15 5.34
N SER A 143 10.20 -4.15 4.49
CA SER A 143 8.87 -4.57 4.04
C SER A 143 8.13 -5.36 5.12
N SER A 144 6.80 -5.44 5.02
CA SER A 144 5.96 -6.30 5.86
C SER A 144 6.49 -7.74 5.91
N LYS A 145 6.91 -8.30 4.78
CA LYS A 145 7.52 -9.63 4.71
C LYS A 145 8.77 -9.77 5.58
N ALA A 146 9.63 -8.75 5.64
CA ALA A 146 10.81 -8.77 6.51
C ALA A 146 10.43 -8.70 8.00
N LEU A 147 9.39 -7.93 8.34
CA LEU A 147 8.86 -7.81 9.69
C LEU A 147 8.16 -9.08 10.18
N GLU A 148 7.56 -9.84 9.27
CA GLU A 148 6.92 -11.14 9.58
C GLU A 148 7.94 -12.26 9.73
N SER A 149 9.01 -12.25 8.94
CA SER A 149 9.96 -13.37 8.85
C SER A 149 11.06 -13.35 9.90
N ARG A 150 11.27 -12.22 10.61
CA ARG A 150 12.37 -12.04 11.57
C ARG A 150 11.88 -11.57 12.93
N PRO A 151 12.50 -12.03 14.04
CA PRO A 151 12.19 -11.57 15.38
C PRO A 151 12.37 -10.06 15.50
N ARG A 152 11.36 -9.36 16.01
CA ARG A 152 11.37 -7.88 16.16
C ARG A 152 12.55 -7.37 16.95
N LYS A 153 12.92 -8.07 18.05
CA LYS A 153 14.08 -7.71 18.89
C LYS A 153 15.41 -7.74 18.12
N GLU A 154 15.57 -8.69 17.22
CA GLU A 154 16.77 -8.79 16.39
C GLU A 154 16.82 -7.65 15.37
N LEU A 155 15.70 -7.37 14.70
CA LEU A 155 15.58 -6.25 13.77
C LEU A 155 15.86 -4.92 14.46
N ALA A 156 15.25 -4.67 15.63
CA ALA A 156 15.50 -3.47 16.43
C ALA A 156 16.98 -3.33 16.80
N LYS A 157 17.62 -4.43 17.26
CA LYS A 157 19.04 -4.44 17.62
C LYS A 157 19.94 -4.12 16.43
N GLU A 158 19.66 -4.70 15.28
CA GLU A 158 20.43 -4.48 14.06
C GLU A 158 20.28 -3.03 13.58
N LEU A 159 19.06 -2.52 13.54
CA LEU A 159 18.79 -1.14 13.10
C LEU A 159 19.38 -0.10 14.05
N LYS A 160 19.30 -0.29 15.36
CA LYS A 160 20.00 0.57 16.33
C LYS A 160 21.50 0.65 16.06
N LYS A 161 22.13 -0.47 15.73
CA LYS A 161 23.55 -0.51 15.37
C LYS A 161 23.84 0.26 14.09
N ILE A 162 22.97 0.11 13.09
CA ILE A 162 23.09 0.82 11.81
C ILE A 162 22.92 2.32 12.01
N ILE A 163 21.83 2.76 12.68
CA ILE A 163 21.57 4.17 12.95
C ILE A 163 22.74 4.81 13.68
N ARG A 164 23.23 4.16 14.74
CA ARG A 164 24.39 4.66 15.50
C ARG A 164 25.64 4.81 14.65
N LYS A 165 25.93 3.81 13.80
CA LYS A 165 27.07 3.84 12.88
C LYS A 165 26.94 5.02 11.90
N ASP A 166 25.81 5.15 11.25
CA ASP A 166 25.58 6.16 10.20
C ASP A 166 25.63 7.59 10.79
N VAL A 167 25.01 7.80 11.97
CA VAL A 167 25.07 9.07 12.69
C VAL A 167 26.52 9.43 13.06
N ASN A 168 27.29 8.46 13.60
CA ASN A 168 28.68 8.71 13.97
C ASN A 168 29.56 9.01 12.74
N THR A 169 29.31 8.35 11.61
CA THR A 169 30.02 8.63 10.35
C THR A 169 29.75 10.07 9.88
N ALA A 170 28.48 10.48 9.87
CA ALA A 170 28.09 11.85 9.50
C ALA A 170 28.65 12.88 10.47
N SER A 171 28.65 12.62 11.77
CA SER A 171 29.27 13.48 12.79
C SER A 171 30.76 13.68 12.55
N SER A 172 31.48 12.60 12.26
CA SER A 172 32.90 12.67 11.96
C SER A 172 33.21 13.52 10.73
N LEU A 173 32.42 13.34 9.67
CA LEU A 173 32.54 14.12 8.44
C LEU A 173 32.26 15.62 8.71
N TYR A 174 31.18 15.92 9.43
CA TYR A 174 30.80 17.28 9.79
C TYR A 174 31.92 17.98 10.59
N ASN A 175 32.46 17.30 11.61
CA ASN A 175 33.54 17.83 12.44
C ASN A 175 34.84 18.06 11.64
N SER A 176 35.15 17.21 10.67
CA SER A 176 36.29 17.39 9.75
C SER A 176 36.09 18.64 8.90
N ILE A 177 34.93 18.83 8.30
CA ILE A 177 34.60 20.02 7.50
C ILE A 177 34.73 21.30 8.34
N ILE A 178 34.20 21.31 9.57
CA ILE A 178 34.30 22.45 10.47
C ILE A 178 35.76 22.77 10.84
N ALA A 179 36.56 21.72 11.08
CA ALA A 179 37.99 21.91 11.37
C ALA A 179 38.75 22.51 10.19
N ASP A 180 38.45 22.06 8.97
CA ASP A 180 39.06 22.60 7.74
C ASP A 180 38.62 24.02 7.47
N LEU A 181 37.35 24.35 7.66
CA LEU A 181 36.85 25.72 7.53
C LEU A 181 37.54 26.69 8.54
N ARG A 182 37.69 26.27 9.80
CA ARG A 182 38.39 27.05 10.82
C ARG A 182 39.87 27.33 10.43
N ARG A 183 40.53 26.35 9.77
CA ARG A 183 41.92 26.49 9.29
C ARG A 183 42.04 27.50 8.13
N ILE A 184 40.99 27.60 7.30
CA ILE A 184 40.97 28.50 6.14
C ILE A 184 40.67 29.96 6.57
N VAL A 185 39.84 30.15 7.59
CA VAL A 185 39.33 31.47 8.02
C VAL A 185 40.16 32.09 9.14
N GLY A 186 40.93 31.31 9.90
CA GLY A 186 41.83 31.75 10.98
C GLY A 186 43.24 31.88 10.54
#